data_6e249d2fdc730f318fa717e4507fc98d
#
_entry.id   6e249d2fdc730f318fa717e4507fc98d
#
_cell.length_a   1.000
_cell.length_b   1.000
_cell.length_c   1.000
_cell.angle_alpha   90.00
_cell.angle_beta   90.00
_cell.angle_gamma   90.00
#
_symmetry.space_group_name_H-M   'P 1'
#
loop_
_entity.id
_entity.type
_entity.pdbx_description
1 polymer ?
#
loop_
_entity_poly.entity_id
_entity_poly.type
_entity_poly.pdbx_seq_one_letter_code
_entity_poly.pdbx_strand_id
1 'polypeptide(L)'
;MKTIYLKNKVDVGEKLLGTFLDDSHYDILIQEDCDVYKPIPATDKNPNLEDYLLLKFRKGVFSSEMQETAYQSLREAAGESQNRGIAAGPRTEKSTGRDWVTLLQEKVLETLSGTMTTVTSDNPVDDMYVKYKYSTEAGSRGSVWLTQKRPKDFDFDIWAHSVKNLSPNERLEEVEKVYDWISDTSYANPVNSGIAGYFDRYPRIPYCRTTSYSTNHNDKFGAAVPFIERISNLFKELIPGRWKVQNTEVSKLDPSFRIGNSAYTTITVNKTYRTAAHRDAGDLKEGFGNLSVVSNGVPYTGAYLVFPEFRAAVDVQPGDVIMMDVHEVHGNTPIGGEGERISVVCYMREKMADCKTKAYEDARYNFVENRRLNNKHPLWHERWNGVSKGMWETQEWYKYLVCNGLHEYAAQIETAVYGAKSGVLDI
;
A
#
# COMPACT_ATOMS: atom_id res chain seq x y z
N MET A 1 22.82 23.90 12.87
CA MET A 1 21.60 23.22 12.39
C MET A 1 20.55 24.30 12.10
N LYS A 2 19.93 24.23 10.94
CA LYS A 2 18.94 25.19 10.47
C LYS A 2 17.54 24.81 10.94
N THR A 3 16.71 25.80 11.26
CA THR A 3 15.30 25.60 11.56
C THR A 3 14.48 26.51 10.66
N ILE A 4 13.47 25.95 10.00
CA ILE A 4 12.56 26.65 9.10
C ILE A 4 11.14 26.55 9.64
N TYR A 5 10.52 27.69 9.88
CA TYR A 5 9.09 27.80 10.17
C TYR A 5 8.38 28.26 8.90
N LEU A 6 7.59 27.37 8.32
CA LEU A 6 6.83 27.70 7.11
C LEU A 6 5.68 28.63 7.47
N LYS A 7 5.43 29.62 6.61
CA LYS A 7 4.41 30.63 6.89
C LYS A 7 3.02 30.24 6.39
N ASN A 8 2.98 29.51 5.28
CA ASN A 8 1.74 29.21 4.58
C ASN A 8 1.70 27.75 4.13
N LYS A 9 0.49 27.21 4.05
CA LYS A 9 0.15 25.99 3.33
C LYS A 9 -0.72 26.38 2.14
N VAL A 10 -0.33 25.96 0.94
CA VAL A 10 -1.07 26.26 -0.31
C VAL A 10 -2.06 25.13 -0.57
N ASP A 11 -3.30 25.44 -0.87
CA ASP A 11 -4.35 24.44 -1.16
C ASP A 11 -4.26 23.94 -2.62
N VAL A 12 -3.27 23.10 -2.86
CA VAL A 12 -3.03 22.48 -4.18
C VAL A 12 -2.95 20.96 -4.09
N GLY A 13 -2.95 20.39 -2.90
CA GLY A 13 -2.66 18.98 -2.67
C GLY A 13 -3.57 18.05 -3.43
N GLU A 14 -4.88 18.19 -3.31
CA GLU A 14 -5.86 17.32 -3.97
C GLU A 14 -5.75 17.37 -5.50
N LYS A 15 -5.40 18.52 -6.08
CA LYS A 15 -5.25 18.71 -7.53
C LYS A 15 -3.98 18.05 -8.06
N LEU A 16 -2.96 17.89 -7.21
CA LEU A 16 -1.67 17.33 -7.60
C LEU A 16 -1.59 15.81 -7.41
N LEU A 17 -2.51 15.20 -6.67
CA LEU A 17 -2.49 13.75 -6.44
C LEU A 17 -2.41 12.97 -7.76
N GLY A 18 -1.43 12.06 -7.84
CA GLY A 18 -1.15 11.27 -9.03
C GLY A 18 -0.40 11.98 -10.14
N THR A 19 -0.04 13.27 -9.98
CA THR A 19 0.78 14.00 -10.95
C THR A 19 2.27 13.94 -10.61
N PHE A 20 3.13 14.04 -11.59
CA PHE A 20 4.56 14.14 -11.37
C PHE A 20 4.95 15.58 -10.99
N LEU A 21 5.77 15.69 -9.94
CA LEU A 21 6.29 16.96 -9.46
C LEU A 21 7.63 17.30 -10.14
N ASP A 22 7.92 18.59 -10.26
CA ASP A 22 9.15 19.15 -10.81
C ASP A 22 9.58 20.42 -10.03
N ASP A 23 10.57 21.13 -10.54
CA ASP A 23 11.16 22.31 -9.89
C ASP A 23 10.18 23.48 -9.73
N SER A 24 9.06 23.52 -10.46
CA SER A 24 8.02 24.54 -10.31
C SER A 24 7.18 24.37 -9.02
N HIS A 25 7.28 23.23 -8.35
CA HIS A 25 6.48 22.89 -7.18
C HIS A 25 7.11 23.25 -5.84
N TYR A 26 8.33 23.81 -5.84
CA TYR A 26 8.98 24.27 -4.61
C TYR A 26 9.74 25.60 -4.83
N ASP A 27 9.92 26.34 -3.74
CA ASP A 27 10.72 27.59 -3.71
C ASP A 27 11.96 27.39 -2.83
N ILE A 28 11.94 26.42 -1.93
CA ILE A 28 13.02 26.15 -0.98
C ILE A 28 13.56 24.76 -1.27
N LEU A 29 14.85 24.66 -1.60
CA LEU A 29 15.58 23.39 -1.66
C LEU A 29 16.48 23.25 -0.42
N ILE A 30 16.24 22.22 0.36
CA ILE A 30 16.98 21.89 1.59
C ILE A 30 18.09 20.91 1.25
N GLN A 31 19.34 21.32 1.50
CA GLN A 31 20.54 20.54 1.21
C GLN A 31 21.49 20.43 2.42
N GLU A 32 21.04 20.84 3.58
CA GLU A 32 21.79 20.81 4.84
C GLU A 32 20.89 20.33 5.99
N ASP A 33 21.49 19.95 7.11
CA ASP A 33 20.77 19.55 8.33
C ASP A 33 19.72 20.60 8.69
N CYS A 34 18.46 20.17 8.74
CA CYS A 34 17.35 21.09 8.92
C CYS A 34 16.16 20.44 9.65
N ASP A 35 15.51 21.24 10.50
CA ASP A 35 14.19 20.98 11.06
C ASP A 35 13.17 21.91 10.42
N VAL A 36 12.07 21.39 9.89
CA VAL A 36 11.04 22.16 9.19
C VAL A 36 9.69 21.98 9.87
N TYR A 37 9.08 23.10 10.22
CA TYR A 37 7.78 23.13 10.90
C TYR A 37 6.70 23.69 9.99
N LYS A 38 5.53 23.07 10.03
CA LYS A 38 4.30 23.56 9.39
C LYS A 38 3.86 24.90 10.00
N PRO A 39 2.99 25.66 9.32
CA PRO A 39 2.44 26.88 9.89
C PRO A 39 1.77 26.62 11.24
N ILE A 40 2.17 27.39 12.26
CA ILE A 40 1.57 27.33 13.60
C ILE A 40 0.48 28.41 13.67
N PRO A 41 -0.79 28.05 13.95
CA PRO A 41 -1.86 29.02 14.09
C PRO A 41 -1.58 30.01 15.22
N ALA A 42 -1.84 31.29 14.99
CA ALA A 42 -1.64 32.33 16.01
C ALA A 42 -2.52 32.14 17.27
N THR A 43 -3.54 31.30 17.17
CA THR A 43 -4.40 30.90 18.29
C THR A 43 -3.76 29.91 19.23
N ASP A 44 -2.75 29.18 18.78
CA ASP A 44 -2.00 28.24 19.61
C ASP A 44 -0.84 28.97 20.32
N LYS A 45 -1.06 29.36 21.55
CA LYS A 45 -0.08 30.15 22.34
C LYS A 45 1.05 29.31 22.93
N ASN A 46 0.87 27.98 23.05
CA ASN A 46 1.86 27.08 23.62
C ASN A 46 1.93 25.79 22.78
N PRO A 47 2.40 25.86 21.52
CA PRO A 47 2.39 24.74 20.62
C PRO A 47 3.34 23.63 21.08
N ASN A 48 2.87 22.40 21.06
CA ASN A 48 3.77 21.26 21.04
C ASN A 48 4.40 21.20 19.64
N LEU A 49 5.68 21.53 19.51
CA LEU A 49 6.34 21.62 18.22
C LEU A 49 6.35 20.31 17.41
N GLU A 50 6.32 19.15 18.07
CA GLU A 50 6.24 17.87 17.34
C GLU A 50 4.92 17.73 16.55
N ASP A 51 3.83 18.38 16.97
CA ASP A 51 2.56 18.34 16.25
C ASP A 51 2.58 19.15 14.95
N TYR A 52 3.45 20.14 14.90
CA TYR A 52 3.66 20.99 13.72
C TYR A 52 4.89 20.61 12.92
N LEU A 53 5.57 19.54 13.28
CA LEU A 53 6.75 19.10 12.55
C LEU A 53 6.35 18.56 11.17
N LEU A 54 6.93 19.12 10.10
CA LEU A 54 6.82 18.59 8.76
C LEU A 54 7.91 17.54 8.51
N LEU A 55 9.16 17.89 8.82
CA LEU A 55 10.28 16.97 8.64
C LEU A 55 11.50 17.34 9.50
N LYS A 56 12.36 16.35 9.73
CA LYS A 56 13.76 16.53 10.17
C LYS A 56 14.68 15.83 9.18
N PHE A 57 15.66 16.55 8.70
CA PHE A 57 16.64 16.07 7.73
C PHE A 57 18.05 16.09 8.31
N ARG A 58 18.82 15.01 8.14
CA ARG A 58 20.20 14.88 8.58
C ARG A 58 21.03 14.22 7.50
N LYS A 59 22.20 14.80 7.24
CA LYS A 59 23.13 14.35 6.21
C LYS A 59 24.18 13.42 6.77
N GLY A 60 24.56 12.45 5.93
CA GLY A 60 25.75 11.61 6.16
C GLY A 60 25.74 10.86 7.49
N VAL A 61 24.60 10.36 7.95
CA VAL A 61 24.42 9.73 9.27
C VAL A 61 24.76 8.23 9.29
N PHE A 62 25.08 7.66 8.13
CA PHE A 62 25.44 6.25 7.98
C PHE A 62 26.85 6.09 7.44
N SER A 63 27.61 5.13 7.97
CA SER A 63 28.92 4.78 7.43
C SER A 63 28.82 4.18 6.02
N SER A 64 29.87 4.29 5.23
CA SER A 64 29.93 3.70 3.88
C SER A 64 29.71 2.19 3.89
N GLU A 65 30.22 1.49 4.89
CA GLU A 65 30.04 0.05 5.07
C GLU A 65 28.56 -0.31 5.31
N MET A 66 27.87 0.46 6.17
CA MET A 66 26.46 0.26 6.45
C MET A 66 25.59 0.56 5.21
N GLN A 67 25.93 1.58 4.44
CA GLN A 67 25.25 1.92 3.20
C GLN A 67 25.41 0.81 2.15
N GLU A 68 26.64 0.31 1.97
CA GLU A 68 26.92 -0.78 1.03
C GLU A 68 26.17 -2.06 1.41
N THR A 69 26.22 -2.43 2.71
CA THR A 69 25.48 -3.60 3.21
C THR A 69 23.98 -3.45 2.97
N ALA A 70 23.40 -2.28 3.26
CA ALA A 70 21.99 -2.01 3.03
C ALA A 70 21.64 -2.05 1.54
N TYR A 71 22.48 -1.47 0.67
CA TYR A 71 22.29 -1.49 -0.77
C TYR A 71 22.26 -2.93 -1.31
N GLN A 72 23.27 -3.75 -1.02
CA GLN A 72 23.35 -5.14 -1.47
C GLN A 72 22.21 -5.99 -0.92
N SER A 73 21.77 -5.69 0.31
CA SER A 73 20.74 -6.46 0.99
C SER A 73 19.32 -6.08 0.59
N LEU A 74 19.07 -4.90 0.04
CA LEU A 74 17.69 -4.42 -0.18
C LEU A 74 17.34 -4.15 -1.65
N ARG A 75 18.33 -3.97 -2.53
CA ARG A 75 18.05 -3.59 -3.92
C ARG A 75 17.11 -4.54 -4.67
N GLU A 76 17.18 -5.84 -4.35
CA GLU A 76 16.35 -6.86 -4.98
C GLU A 76 14.92 -6.91 -4.43
N ALA A 77 14.66 -6.26 -3.28
CA ALA A 77 13.30 -6.11 -2.77
C ALA A 77 12.44 -5.22 -3.68
N ALA A 78 13.08 -4.30 -4.41
CA ALA A 78 12.43 -3.39 -5.35
C ALA A 78 12.30 -4.04 -6.75
N GLY A 79 11.51 -5.10 -6.87
CA GLY A 79 11.13 -5.67 -8.15
C GLY A 79 10.05 -4.83 -8.85
N GLU A 80 9.79 -5.15 -10.12
CA GLU A 80 8.71 -4.52 -10.88
C GLU A 80 7.35 -4.79 -10.22
N SER A 81 6.57 -3.76 -10.01
CA SER A 81 5.29 -3.80 -9.33
C SER A 81 4.28 -2.83 -9.98
N GLN A 82 3.02 -3.25 -10.04
CA GLN A 82 1.89 -2.41 -10.46
C GLN A 82 0.96 -2.05 -9.29
N ASN A 83 1.44 -2.23 -8.05
CA ASN A 83 0.62 -2.08 -6.84
C ASN A 83 0.88 -0.77 -6.09
N ARG A 84 1.34 0.29 -6.77
CA ARG A 84 1.67 1.58 -6.14
C ARG A 84 0.60 2.66 -6.34
N GLY A 85 -0.55 2.29 -6.89
CA GLY A 85 -1.68 3.21 -7.06
C GLY A 85 -1.28 4.52 -7.73
N ILE A 86 -1.76 5.63 -7.20
CA ILE A 86 -1.50 6.97 -7.75
C ILE A 86 -0.02 7.38 -7.67
N ALA A 87 0.74 6.84 -6.72
CA ALA A 87 2.18 7.14 -6.62
C ALA A 87 2.98 6.67 -7.85
N ALA A 88 2.44 5.74 -8.65
CA ALA A 88 3.03 5.33 -9.91
C ALA A 88 2.88 6.35 -11.06
N GLY A 89 2.19 7.45 -10.79
CA GLY A 89 1.99 8.53 -11.75
C GLY A 89 0.78 8.35 -12.66
N PRO A 90 0.54 9.33 -13.52
CA PRO A 90 -0.58 9.30 -14.45
C PRO A 90 -0.43 8.11 -15.41
N ARG A 91 -1.54 7.46 -15.68
CA ARG A 91 -1.58 6.37 -16.65
C ARG A 91 -1.23 6.90 -18.04
N THR A 92 -0.46 6.13 -18.75
CA THR A 92 -0.16 6.39 -20.17
C THR A 92 -0.83 5.34 -21.02
N GLU A 93 -1.18 5.69 -22.24
CA GLU A 93 -1.74 4.72 -23.22
C GLU A 93 -0.84 3.50 -23.39
N LYS A 94 0.47 3.69 -23.31
CA LYS A 94 1.45 2.60 -23.38
C LYS A 94 1.42 1.66 -22.17
N SER A 95 1.03 2.14 -21.00
CA SER A 95 0.97 1.32 -19.78
C SER A 95 -0.32 0.51 -19.68
N THR A 96 -1.36 0.91 -20.37
CA THR A 96 -2.64 0.18 -20.41
C THR A 96 -2.72 -0.80 -21.59
N GLY A 97 -1.92 -0.60 -22.62
CA GLY A 97 -1.95 -1.38 -23.85
C GLY A 97 -3.22 -1.26 -24.68
N ARG A 98 -4.28 -0.65 -24.13
CA ARG A 98 -5.60 -0.45 -24.75
C ARG A 98 -6.26 0.77 -24.15
N ASP A 99 -7.04 1.49 -24.98
CA ASP A 99 -8.00 2.42 -24.40
C ASP A 99 -9.12 1.63 -23.71
N TRP A 100 -9.63 2.17 -22.63
CA TRP A 100 -10.55 1.40 -21.81
C TRP A 100 -11.95 1.27 -22.45
N VAL A 101 -12.31 2.10 -23.44
CA VAL A 101 -13.53 1.96 -24.24
C VAL A 101 -13.47 0.67 -25.05
N THR A 102 -12.35 0.43 -25.75
CA THR A 102 -12.08 -0.84 -26.44
C THR A 102 -12.14 -2.03 -25.48
N LEU A 103 -11.54 -1.88 -24.29
CA LEU A 103 -11.57 -2.89 -23.25
C LEU A 103 -12.99 -3.23 -22.79
N LEU A 104 -13.85 -2.23 -22.62
CA LEU A 104 -15.23 -2.43 -22.20
C LEU A 104 -16.05 -3.08 -23.32
N GLN A 105 -15.84 -2.69 -24.57
CA GLN A 105 -16.49 -3.33 -25.71
C GLN A 105 -16.17 -4.82 -25.81
N GLU A 106 -14.90 -5.18 -25.62
CA GLU A 106 -14.49 -6.58 -25.59
C GLU A 106 -15.16 -7.34 -24.46
N LYS A 107 -15.27 -6.74 -23.28
CA LYS A 107 -15.96 -7.38 -22.15
C LYS A 107 -17.44 -7.57 -22.36
N VAL A 108 -18.10 -6.63 -23.02
CA VAL A 108 -19.50 -6.81 -23.44
C VAL A 108 -19.62 -8.03 -24.36
N LEU A 109 -18.71 -8.17 -25.33
CA LEU A 109 -18.70 -9.31 -26.24
C LEU A 109 -18.40 -10.63 -25.50
N GLU A 110 -17.45 -10.64 -24.57
CA GLU A 110 -17.15 -11.80 -23.75
C GLU A 110 -18.35 -12.22 -22.89
N THR A 111 -19.02 -11.27 -22.25
CA THR A 111 -20.25 -11.55 -21.48
C THR A 111 -21.33 -12.18 -22.35
N LEU A 112 -21.54 -11.62 -23.54
CA LEU A 112 -22.52 -12.15 -24.50
C LEU A 112 -22.16 -13.55 -25.03
N SER A 113 -20.87 -13.89 -25.09
CA SER A 113 -20.39 -15.22 -25.49
C SER A 113 -20.44 -16.25 -24.36
N GLY A 114 -20.70 -15.82 -23.13
CA GLY A 114 -20.67 -16.69 -21.95
C GLY A 114 -19.27 -17.09 -21.49
N THR A 115 -18.22 -16.45 -21.99
CA THR A 115 -16.83 -16.77 -21.65
C THR A 115 -16.32 -15.96 -20.46
N MET A 116 -17.04 -14.92 -20.07
CA MET A 116 -16.66 -14.02 -18.98
C MET A 116 -17.13 -14.54 -17.63
N THR A 117 -16.22 -14.60 -16.67
CA THR A 117 -16.55 -14.92 -15.29
C THR A 117 -16.75 -13.62 -14.49
N THR A 118 -17.95 -13.38 -14.02
CA THR A 118 -18.24 -12.30 -13.07
C THR A 118 -17.87 -12.75 -11.66
N VAL A 119 -17.11 -11.94 -10.95
CA VAL A 119 -16.82 -12.16 -9.53
C VAL A 119 -17.53 -11.05 -8.75
N THR A 120 -18.64 -11.40 -8.13
CA THR A 120 -19.31 -10.53 -7.16
C THR A 120 -18.63 -10.64 -5.80
N SER A 121 -18.56 -9.54 -5.06
CA SER A 121 -18.16 -9.57 -3.67
C SER A 121 -19.33 -10.05 -2.82
N ASP A 122 -19.10 -11.06 -1.98
CA ASP A 122 -20.11 -11.57 -1.03
C ASP A 122 -20.32 -10.64 0.17
N ASN A 123 -19.63 -9.51 0.21
CA ASN A 123 -19.78 -8.53 1.28
C ASN A 123 -20.87 -7.52 0.91
N PRO A 124 -21.99 -7.46 1.67
CA PRO A 124 -23.05 -6.47 1.42
C PRO A 124 -22.57 -5.01 1.49
N VAL A 125 -21.43 -4.73 2.15
CA VAL A 125 -20.81 -3.40 2.18
C VAL A 125 -20.02 -3.14 0.90
N ASP A 126 -19.61 -4.19 0.19
CA ASP A 126 -18.89 -4.13 -1.08
C ASP A 126 -19.78 -4.37 -2.29
N ASP A 127 -21.09 -4.41 -2.13
CA ASP A 127 -22.11 -4.44 -3.23
C ASP A 127 -21.92 -3.29 -4.24
N MET A 128 -20.90 -2.49 -4.03
CA MET A 128 -20.57 -1.33 -4.85
C MET A 128 -19.65 -1.67 -6.02
N TYR A 129 -19.15 -2.90 -6.08
CA TYR A 129 -18.22 -3.33 -7.12
C TYR A 129 -18.65 -4.65 -7.73
N VAL A 130 -18.77 -4.68 -9.02
CA VAL A 130 -18.77 -5.90 -9.81
C VAL A 130 -17.42 -5.97 -10.53
N LYS A 131 -16.70 -7.06 -10.34
CA LYS A 131 -15.41 -7.27 -10.96
C LYS A 131 -15.53 -8.21 -12.14
N TYR A 132 -15.17 -7.71 -13.31
CA TYR A 132 -15.05 -8.50 -14.52
C TYR A 132 -13.59 -8.84 -14.77
N LYS A 133 -13.28 -10.13 -14.83
CA LYS A 133 -11.94 -10.62 -15.20
C LYS A 133 -11.96 -11.05 -16.66
N TYR A 134 -10.92 -10.67 -17.38
CA TYR A 134 -10.64 -11.21 -18.70
C TYR A 134 -9.15 -11.54 -18.82
N SER A 135 -8.81 -12.45 -19.71
CA SER A 135 -7.42 -12.71 -20.10
C SER A 135 -7.16 -12.13 -21.48
N THR A 136 -6.02 -11.50 -21.63
CA THR A 136 -5.49 -11.13 -22.95
C THR A 136 -4.67 -12.28 -23.51
N GLU A 137 -4.47 -12.32 -24.82
CA GLU A 137 -3.59 -13.28 -25.50
C GLU A 137 -2.15 -13.29 -24.94
N ALA A 138 -1.71 -12.15 -24.37
CA ALA A 138 -0.42 -12.02 -23.70
C ALA A 138 -0.38 -12.56 -22.27
N GLY A 139 -1.45 -13.20 -21.79
CA GLY A 139 -1.53 -13.74 -20.42
C GLY A 139 -1.70 -12.72 -19.32
N SER A 140 -1.77 -11.42 -19.64
CA SER A 140 -2.09 -10.38 -18.67
C SER A 140 -3.58 -10.42 -18.31
N ARG A 141 -3.89 -10.25 -17.02
CA ARG A 141 -5.26 -10.22 -16.54
C ARG A 141 -5.68 -8.78 -16.29
N GLY A 142 -6.59 -8.29 -17.10
CA GLY A 142 -7.29 -7.03 -16.85
C GLY A 142 -8.52 -7.23 -15.96
N SER A 143 -8.90 -6.18 -15.25
CA SER A 143 -10.14 -6.14 -14.47
C SER A 143 -10.79 -4.79 -14.66
N VAL A 144 -12.08 -4.78 -14.92
CA VAL A 144 -12.92 -3.59 -14.88
C VAL A 144 -13.83 -3.69 -13.66
N TRP A 145 -14.02 -2.57 -12.97
CA TRP A 145 -14.82 -2.49 -11.78
C TRP A 145 -15.98 -1.54 -12.02
N LEU A 146 -17.19 -1.96 -11.69
CA LEU A 146 -18.30 -1.04 -11.58
C LEU A 146 -18.19 -0.27 -10.27
N THR A 147 -18.15 1.05 -10.35
CA THR A 147 -17.95 1.92 -9.21
C THR A 147 -19.26 2.25 -8.50
N GLN A 148 -19.16 2.86 -7.32
CA GLN A 148 -20.29 3.39 -6.56
C GLN A 148 -21.07 4.49 -7.29
N LYS A 149 -20.47 5.12 -8.29
CA LYS A 149 -21.14 6.15 -9.12
C LYS A 149 -22.23 5.58 -10.02
N ARG A 150 -22.25 4.26 -10.24
CA ARG A 150 -23.29 3.63 -11.04
C ARG A 150 -24.67 3.77 -10.39
N PRO A 151 -25.73 3.92 -11.16
CA PRO A 151 -27.10 3.82 -10.65
C PRO A 151 -27.34 2.48 -9.94
N LYS A 152 -28.12 2.48 -8.86
CA LYS A 152 -28.37 1.27 -8.05
C LYS A 152 -29.08 0.16 -8.81
N ASP A 153 -29.85 0.55 -9.83
CA ASP A 153 -30.62 -0.34 -10.72
C ASP A 153 -29.83 -0.77 -11.96
N PHE A 154 -28.56 -0.33 -12.09
CA PHE A 154 -27.72 -0.74 -13.21
C PHE A 154 -27.22 -2.17 -13.01
N ASP A 155 -27.64 -3.05 -13.90
CA ASP A 155 -27.14 -4.41 -14.02
C ASP A 155 -26.31 -4.54 -15.30
N PHE A 156 -25.03 -4.94 -15.15
CA PHE A 156 -24.12 -5.02 -16.28
C PHE A 156 -24.54 -6.11 -17.28
N ASP A 157 -25.02 -7.25 -16.82
CA ASP A 157 -25.37 -8.36 -17.72
C ASP A 157 -26.63 -8.01 -18.52
N ILE A 158 -27.62 -7.39 -17.87
CA ILE A 158 -28.81 -6.89 -18.56
C ILE A 158 -28.42 -5.81 -19.59
N TRP A 159 -27.57 -4.87 -19.20
CA TRP A 159 -27.08 -3.83 -20.10
C TRP A 159 -26.29 -4.42 -21.27
N ALA A 160 -25.35 -5.35 -21.02
CA ALA A 160 -24.58 -6.01 -22.05
C ALA A 160 -25.49 -6.72 -23.08
N HIS A 161 -26.55 -7.39 -22.62
CA HIS A 161 -27.53 -8.01 -23.49
C HIS A 161 -28.37 -6.99 -24.27
N SER A 162 -28.71 -5.86 -23.68
CA SER A 162 -29.49 -4.82 -24.37
C SER A 162 -28.76 -4.20 -25.55
N VAL A 163 -27.41 -4.09 -25.45
CA VAL A 163 -26.58 -3.52 -26.52
C VAL A 163 -26.15 -4.56 -27.58
N LYS A 164 -26.59 -5.80 -27.45
CA LYS A 164 -26.20 -6.91 -28.34
C LYS A 164 -26.48 -6.65 -29.79
N ASN A 165 -27.64 -6.11 -30.09
CA ASN A 165 -28.16 -5.92 -31.45
C ASN A 165 -27.85 -4.52 -32.01
N LEU A 166 -27.16 -3.68 -31.25
CA LEU A 166 -26.77 -2.34 -31.72
C LEU A 166 -25.63 -2.41 -32.74
N SER A 167 -25.60 -1.46 -33.65
CA SER A 167 -24.45 -1.26 -34.52
C SER A 167 -23.21 -0.90 -33.72
N PRO A 168 -21.98 -1.05 -34.26
CA PRO A 168 -20.76 -0.70 -33.56
C PRO A 168 -20.73 0.73 -33.03
N ASN A 169 -21.25 1.70 -33.74
CA ASN A 169 -21.29 3.11 -33.33
C ASN A 169 -22.27 3.33 -32.18
N GLU A 170 -23.49 2.79 -32.30
CA GLU A 170 -24.49 2.87 -31.22
C GLU A 170 -23.98 2.17 -29.94
N ARG A 171 -23.27 1.06 -30.10
CA ARG A 171 -22.65 0.37 -28.95
C ARG A 171 -21.58 1.22 -28.31
N LEU A 172 -20.77 1.92 -29.10
CA LEU A 172 -19.78 2.85 -28.58
C LEU A 172 -20.42 3.97 -27.75
N GLU A 173 -21.50 4.57 -28.27
CA GLU A 173 -22.25 5.60 -27.53
C GLU A 173 -22.81 5.08 -26.21
N GLU A 174 -23.32 3.83 -26.18
CA GLU A 174 -23.79 3.21 -24.93
C GLU A 174 -22.63 2.93 -23.94
N VAL A 175 -21.47 2.54 -24.45
CA VAL A 175 -20.26 2.37 -23.62
C VAL A 175 -19.82 3.69 -23.03
N GLU A 176 -19.84 4.78 -23.80
CA GLU A 176 -19.48 6.11 -23.32
C GLU A 176 -20.43 6.61 -22.21
N LYS A 177 -21.74 6.30 -22.28
CA LYS A 177 -22.71 6.66 -21.23
C LYS A 177 -22.39 6.02 -19.87
N VAL A 178 -21.82 4.82 -19.87
CA VAL A 178 -21.47 4.11 -18.63
C VAL A 178 -20.02 4.36 -18.19
N TYR A 179 -19.28 5.17 -18.94
CA TYR A 179 -17.86 5.44 -18.72
C TYR A 179 -17.55 5.85 -17.29
N ASP A 180 -18.25 6.80 -16.73
CA ASP A 180 -18.03 7.33 -15.39
C ASP A 180 -18.34 6.32 -14.27
N TRP A 181 -19.04 5.24 -14.58
CA TRP A 181 -19.43 4.21 -13.62
C TRP A 181 -18.40 3.08 -13.51
N ILE A 182 -17.45 3.06 -14.44
CA ILE A 182 -16.47 1.98 -14.56
C ILE A 182 -15.09 2.56 -14.33
N SER A 183 -14.28 1.85 -13.56
CA SER A 183 -12.87 2.12 -13.44
C SER A 183 -12.04 0.88 -13.80
N ASP A 184 -10.95 1.10 -14.47
CA ASP A 184 -9.94 0.08 -14.67
C ASP A 184 -8.81 0.28 -13.65
N THR A 185 -8.69 -0.65 -12.73
CA THR A 185 -7.64 -0.61 -11.69
C THR A 185 -6.44 -1.51 -12.01
N SER A 186 -6.48 -2.20 -13.15
CA SER A 186 -5.49 -3.24 -13.47
C SER A 186 -4.22 -2.70 -14.13
N TYR A 187 -4.23 -1.47 -14.59
CA TYR A 187 -3.18 -0.91 -15.43
C TYR A 187 -2.48 0.28 -14.77
N ALA A 188 -2.04 0.11 -13.53
CA ALA A 188 -1.09 1.05 -12.93
C ALA A 188 0.26 0.94 -13.67
N ASN A 189 0.97 2.05 -13.78
CA ASN A 189 2.31 2.05 -14.37
C ASN A 189 3.22 1.05 -13.63
N PRO A 190 4.01 0.23 -14.33
CA PRO A 190 5.01 -0.60 -13.69
C PRO A 190 6.12 0.28 -13.10
N VAL A 191 6.48 0.01 -11.87
CA VAL A 191 7.54 0.71 -11.15
C VAL A 191 8.37 -0.27 -10.34
N ASN A 192 9.65 0.03 -10.16
CA ASN A 192 10.53 -0.80 -9.34
C ASN A 192 10.36 -0.46 -7.87
N SER A 193 9.45 -1.17 -7.21
CA SER A 193 9.11 -0.95 -5.81
C SER A 193 8.60 -2.22 -5.16
N GLY A 194 9.03 -2.47 -3.92
CA GLY A 194 8.58 -3.62 -3.15
C GLY A 194 8.58 -3.35 -1.66
N ILE A 195 8.12 -4.32 -0.89
CA ILE A 195 8.09 -4.27 0.56
C ILE A 195 8.89 -5.41 1.17
N ALA A 196 9.56 -5.13 2.30
CA ALA A 196 10.19 -6.14 3.13
C ALA A 196 9.73 -5.99 4.60
N GLY A 197 10.00 -7.01 5.42
CA GLY A 197 9.48 -7.10 6.78
C GLY A 197 8.15 -7.83 6.84
N TYR A 198 7.19 -7.26 7.54
CA TYR A 198 5.91 -7.87 7.82
C TYR A 198 4.77 -6.99 7.35
N PHE A 199 3.63 -7.57 7.01
CA PHE A 199 2.48 -6.81 6.58
C PHE A 199 1.16 -7.55 6.81
N ASP A 200 0.09 -6.79 6.95
CA ASP A 200 -1.28 -7.24 6.92
C ASP A 200 -1.73 -7.53 5.49
N ARG A 201 -2.57 -8.52 5.30
CA ARG A 201 -3.17 -8.82 4.01
C ARG A 201 -4.67 -8.53 4.01
N TYR A 202 -4.99 -7.31 4.37
CA TYR A 202 -6.37 -6.81 4.38
C TYR A 202 -6.75 -6.30 2.98
N PRO A 203 -8.04 -6.34 2.59
CA PRO A 203 -9.19 -6.90 3.31
C PRO A 203 -9.52 -8.35 2.96
N ARG A 204 -8.94 -8.90 1.90
CA ARG A 204 -9.40 -10.16 1.30
C ARG A 204 -8.91 -11.42 2.00
N ILE A 205 -7.76 -11.32 2.65
CA ILE A 205 -7.13 -12.43 3.35
C ILE A 205 -6.65 -11.90 4.70
N PRO A 206 -7.50 -11.92 5.75
CA PRO A 206 -7.21 -11.27 7.01
C PRO A 206 -6.23 -12.07 7.84
N TYR A 207 -4.96 -12.02 7.50
CA TYR A 207 -3.86 -12.51 8.30
C TYR A 207 -2.62 -11.66 8.10
N CYS A 208 -1.76 -11.62 9.13
CA CYS A 208 -0.48 -10.97 9.06
C CYS A 208 0.61 -11.95 8.65
N ARG A 209 1.59 -11.51 7.91
CA ARG A 209 2.65 -12.38 7.40
C ARG A 209 3.96 -11.67 7.12
N THR A 210 5.00 -12.45 6.99
CA THR A 210 6.26 -12.02 6.38
C THR A 210 6.08 -11.74 4.89
N THR A 211 6.73 -10.70 4.37
CA THR A 211 6.73 -10.40 2.92
C THR A 211 7.46 -11.49 2.15
N SER A 212 7.15 -11.62 0.86
CA SER A 212 7.81 -12.61 0.01
C SER A 212 9.33 -12.40 -0.04
N TYR A 213 9.76 -11.14 -0.10
CA TYR A 213 11.20 -10.83 -0.09
C TYR A 213 11.87 -11.32 1.20
N SER A 214 11.33 -10.96 2.36
CA SER A 214 11.91 -11.36 3.65
C SER A 214 11.82 -12.87 3.92
N THR A 215 10.90 -13.57 3.26
CA THR A 215 10.81 -15.04 3.32
C THR A 215 11.86 -15.70 2.42
N ASN A 216 11.97 -15.24 1.17
CA ASN A 216 12.80 -15.89 0.15
C ASN A 216 14.28 -15.48 0.24
N HIS A 217 14.59 -14.34 0.87
CA HIS A 217 15.91 -13.75 1.04
C HIS A 217 16.13 -13.35 2.50
N ASN A 218 15.87 -14.28 3.41
CA ASN A 218 15.88 -14.03 4.86
C ASN A 218 17.27 -13.60 5.36
N ASP A 219 18.33 -14.16 4.82
CA ASP A 219 19.72 -13.81 5.12
C ASP A 219 20.04 -12.37 4.68
N LYS A 220 19.65 -11.97 3.47
CA LYS A 220 19.80 -10.59 2.98
C LYS A 220 18.97 -9.63 3.82
N PHE A 221 17.71 -9.97 4.09
CA PHE A 221 16.88 -9.13 4.95
C PHE A 221 17.46 -8.99 6.35
N GLY A 222 17.97 -10.08 6.93
CA GLY A 222 18.66 -10.07 8.23
C GLY A 222 19.88 -9.16 8.23
N ALA A 223 20.69 -9.14 7.16
CA ALA A 223 21.84 -8.26 7.03
C ALA A 223 21.46 -6.77 6.94
N ALA A 224 20.25 -6.44 6.49
CA ALA A 224 19.74 -5.07 6.45
C ALA A 224 19.19 -4.58 7.81
N VAL A 225 18.88 -5.47 8.75
CA VAL A 225 18.26 -5.10 10.03
C VAL A 225 19.06 -4.05 10.81
N PRO A 226 20.41 -4.14 10.94
CA PRO A 226 21.17 -3.10 11.64
C PRO A 226 21.01 -1.69 11.05
N PHE A 227 20.87 -1.57 9.73
CA PHE A 227 20.59 -0.30 9.07
C PHE A 227 19.21 0.25 9.45
N ILE A 228 18.20 -0.61 9.47
CA ILE A 228 16.81 -0.27 9.84
C ILE A 228 16.75 0.13 11.34
N GLU A 229 17.46 -0.58 12.20
CA GLU A 229 17.56 -0.25 13.63
C GLU A 229 18.26 1.11 13.84
N ARG A 230 19.29 1.42 13.05
CA ARG A 230 19.95 2.73 13.12
C ARG A 230 19.00 3.86 12.74
N ILE A 231 18.15 3.67 11.71
CA ILE A 231 17.09 4.64 11.36
C ILE A 231 16.13 4.81 12.55
N SER A 232 15.71 3.73 13.20
CA SER A 232 14.84 3.79 14.38
C SER A 232 15.46 4.51 15.56
N ASN A 233 16.77 4.31 15.79
CA ASN A 233 17.51 4.99 16.85
C ASN A 233 17.60 6.50 16.56
N LEU A 234 17.87 6.89 15.33
CA LEU A 234 17.82 8.30 14.91
C LEU A 234 16.43 8.90 15.09
N PHE A 235 15.37 8.15 14.78
CA PHE A 235 13.99 8.58 15.02
C PHE A 235 13.75 8.84 16.51
N LYS A 236 14.22 7.95 17.38
CA LYS A 236 14.15 8.12 18.83
C LYS A 236 14.92 9.36 19.32
N GLU A 237 16.12 9.58 18.77
CA GLU A 237 16.98 10.72 19.13
C GLU A 237 16.37 12.07 18.67
N LEU A 238 15.81 12.11 17.47
CA LEU A 238 15.39 13.34 16.82
C LEU A 238 13.95 13.72 17.12
N ILE A 239 13.02 12.74 17.23
CA ILE A 239 11.59 12.96 17.41
C ILE A 239 11.07 12.00 18.49
N PRO A 240 11.49 12.16 19.76
CA PRO A 240 11.22 11.18 20.82
C PRO A 240 9.74 10.97 21.11
N GLY A 241 8.90 12.00 20.98
CA GLY A 241 7.46 11.91 21.20
C GLY A 241 6.79 10.99 20.20
N ARG A 242 6.97 11.25 18.91
CA ARG A 242 6.43 10.42 17.81
C ARG A 242 7.00 9.00 17.82
N TRP A 243 8.32 8.88 18.05
CA TRP A 243 8.94 7.57 18.19
C TRP A 243 8.30 6.75 19.32
N LYS A 244 8.07 7.39 20.48
CA LYS A 244 7.46 6.71 21.66
C LYS A 244 6.07 6.17 21.31
N VAL A 245 5.25 6.96 20.63
CA VAL A 245 3.90 6.53 20.21
C VAL A 245 4.03 5.31 19.29
N GLN A 246 4.79 5.41 18.20
CA GLN A 246 4.94 4.32 17.23
C GLN A 246 5.57 3.07 17.85
N ASN A 247 6.62 3.22 18.66
CA ASN A 247 7.27 2.10 19.34
C ASN A 247 6.34 1.43 20.36
N THR A 248 5.45 2.17 20.99
CA THR A 248 4.44 1.60 21.91
C THR A 248 3.49 0.70 21.14
N GLU A 249 3.00 1.12 19.98
CA GLU A 249 2.11 0.30 19.15
C GLU A 249 2.82 -0.95 18.61
N VAL A 250 4.05 -0.80 18.09
CA VAL A 250 4.86 -1.94 17.64
C VAL A 250 5.15 -2.93 18.79
N SER A 251 5.35 -2.44 20.01
CA SER A 251 5.66 -3.29 21.17
C SER A 251 4.47 -4.10 21.67
N LYS A 252 3.25 -3.78 21.25
CA LYS A 252 2.04 -4.59 21.53
C LYS A 252 1.91 -5.81 20.62
N LEU A 253 2.63 -5.81 19.49
CA LEU A 253 2.59 -6.91 18.54
C LEU A 253 3.38 -8.11 19.07
N ASP A 254 3.09 -9.29 18.51
CA ASP A 254 3.99 -10.42 18.66
C ASP A 254 5.40 -10.01 18.16
N PRO A 255 6.47 -10.26 18.94
CA PRO A 255 7.83 -9.86 18.56
C PRO A 255 8.27 -10.33 17.17
N SER A 256 7.68 -11.41 16.67
CA SER A 256 7.94 -11.93 15.32
C SER A 256 7.45 -11.01 14.19
N PHE A 257 6.65 -9.99 14.49
CA PHE A 257 6.17 -8.99 13.53
C PHE A 257 6.87 -7.64 13.66
N ARG A 258 7.97 -7.60 14.38
CA ARG A 258 8.81 -6.43 14.54
C ARG A 258 10.13 -6.63 13.78
N ILE A 259 10.62 -5.61 13.08
CA ILE A 259 11.91 -5.67 12.41
C ILE A 259 13.01 -5.39 13.44
N GLY A 260 13.69 -6.43 13.90
CA GLY A 260 14.70 -6.32 14.94
C GLY A 260 14.17 -5.58 16.18
N ASN A 261 14.98 -4.68 16.74
CA ASN A 261 14.58 -3.82 17.85
C ASN A 261 14.06 -2.44 17.42
N SER A 262 13.61 -2.31 16.17
CA SER A 262 13.14 -1.03 15.60
C SER A 262 11.69 -0.71 15.96
N ALA A 263 11.25 0.52 15.72
CA ALA A 263 9.86 0.92 15.81
C ALA A 263 9.08 0.66 14.50
N TYR A 264 9.47 -0.37 13.73
CA TYR A 264 8.90 -0.64 12.41
C TYR A 264 8.44 -2.08 12.24
N THR A 265 7.39 -2.24 11.44
CA THR A 265 6.89 -3.55 10.97
C THR A 265 7.26 -3.80 9.52
N THR A 266 7.37 -2.75 8.73
CA THR A 266 7.48 -2.82 7.27
C THR A 266 8.46 -1.77 6.77
N ILE A 267 9.15 -2.11 5.68
CA ILE A 267 9.87 -1.14 4.88
C ILE A 267 9.38 -1.20 3.43
N THR A 268 9.33 -0.04 2.78
CA THR A 268 9.20 0.07 1.32
C THR A 268 10.57 0.35 0.74
N VAL A 269 10.93 -0.38 -0.30
CA VAL A 269 12.18 -0.21 -1.06
C VAL A 269 11.82 0.22 -2.47
N ASN A 270 12.29 1.39 -2.90
CA ASN A 270 12.06 1.92 -4.24
C ASN A 270 13.41 2.06 -4.95
N LYS A 271 13.50 1.57 -6.18
CA LYS A 271 14.71 1.60 -6.99
C LYS A 271 14.55 2.50 -8.19
N THR A 272 15.30 3.61 -8.19
CA THR A 272 15.29 4.64 -9.24
C THR A 272 13.86 4.97 -9.68
N TYR A 273 12.98 5.11 -8.70
CA TYR A 273 11.56 5.28 -8.89
C TYR A 273 11.13 6.71 -8.55
N ARG A 274 10.67 7.45 -9.57
CA ARG A 274 10.05 8.76 -9.41
C ARG A 274 8.62 8.58 -8.92
N THR A 275 8.36 8.89 -7.66
CA THR A 275 6.99 8.87 -7.14
C THR A 275 6.22 10.13 -7.57
N ALA A 276 5.00 9.95 -8.06
CA ALA A 276 4.06 11.04 -8.25
C ALA A 276 3.53 11.54 -6.89
N ALA A 277 2.91 12.71 -6.87
CA ALA A 277 2.33 13.28 -5.66
C ALA A 277 1.30 12.33 -5.05
N HIS A 278 1.47 12.01 -3.77
CA HIS A 278 0.61 11.10 -3.01
C HIS A 278 0.69 11.37 -1.51
N ARG A 279 -0.17 10.73 -0.75
CA ARG A 279 -0.07 10.57 0.71
C ARG A 279 0.04 9.08 1.01
N ASP A 280 0.81 8.72 2.02
CA ASP A 280 0.87 7.31 2.46
C ASP A 280 -0.37 6.96 3.27
N ALA A 281 -1.16 6.02 2.73
CA ALA A 281 -2.50 5.70 3.25
C ALA A 281 -2.54 4.49 4.18
N GLY A 282 -1.42 3.88 4.49
CA GLY A 282 -1.39 2.65 5.30
C GLY A 282 -0.49 2.74 6.53
N ASP A 283 0.12 3.88 6.74
CA ASP A 283 1.03 4.13 7.85
C ASP A 283 0.26 4.52 9.11
N LEU A 284 0.82 4.21 10.27
CA LEU A 284 0.25 4.61 11.56
C LEU A 284 0.03 6.12 11.58
N LYS A 285 -1.20 6.53 11.86
CA LYS A 285 -1.62 7.93 11.78
C LYS A 285 -0.80 8.88 12.65
N GLU A 286 -0.45 8.46 13.84
CA GLU A 286 0.36 9.21 14.80
C GLU A 286 1.87 8.99 14.59
N GLY A 287 2.26 8.14 13.63
CA GLY A 287 3.63 7.83 13.29
C GLY A 287 4.28 8.87 12.39
N PHE A 288 5.47 8.52 11.94
CA PHE A 288 6.25 9.31 10.97
C PHE A 288 6.89 8.36 9.96
N GLY A 289 6.94 8.75 8.71
CA GLY A 289 7.75 8.07 7.70
C GLY A 289 9.22 8.39 7.89
N ASN A 290 10.05 7.35 7.85
CA ASN A 290 11.49 7.50 8.02
C ASN A 290 12.19 6.96 6.78
N LEU A 291 12.75 7.86 5.98
CA LEU A 291 13.35 7.53 4.70
C LEU A 291 14.87 7.75 4.74
N SER A 292 15.60 6.79 4.21
CA SER A 292 17.02 6.93 3.91
C SER A 292 17.30 6.49 2.47
N VAL A 293 18.43 6.93 1.94
CA VAL A 293 18.85 6.60 0.58
C VAL A 293 20.21 5.87 0.64
N VAL A 294 20.32 4.85 -0.18
CA VAL A 294 21.59 4.18 -0.53
C VAL A 294 21.71 4.06 -2.04
N SER A 295 22.90 3.85 -2.58
CA SER A 295 23.13 3.80 -4.03
C SER A 295 24.27 2.84 -4.39
N ASN A 296 24.42 2.61 -5.69
CA ASN A 296 25.56 1.85 -6.25
C ASN A 296 26.85 2.68 -6.37
N GLY A 297 26.91 3.89 -5.80
CA GLY A 297 28.05 4.78 -5.91
C GLY A 297 28.18 5.53 -7.24
N VAL A 298 27.37 5.20 -8.23
CA VAL A 298 27.31 5.94 -9.51
C VAL A 298 26.48 7.21 -9.33
N PRO A 299 26.91 8.37 -9.81
CA PRO A 299 26.17 9.62 -9.67
C PRO A 299 24.82 9.60 -10.37
N TYR A 300 23.84 10.23 -9.72
CA TYR A 300 22.51 10.54 -10.28
C TYR A 300 22.17 12.00 -9.96
N THR A 301 21.12 12.55 -10.58
CA THR A 301 20.66 13.92 -10.36
C THR A 301 19.16 13.93 -10.06
N GLY A 302 18.69 15.02 -9.44
CA GLY A 302 17.28 15.20 -9.09
C GLY A 302 16.84 14.27 -7.95
N ALA A 303 15.67 13.67 -8.08
CA ALA A 303 15.02 12.85 -7.04
C ALA A 303 14.71 13.64 -5.75
N TYR A 304 14.61 14.95 -5.82
CA TYR A 304 14.27 15.76 -4.66
C TYR A 304 12.90 15.39 -4.13
N LEU A 305 12.79 15.23 -2.83
CA LEU A 305 11.53 14.95 -2.16
C LEU A 305 10.78 16.26 -1.96
N VAL A 306 9.67 16.44 -2.67
CA VAL A 306 8.91 17.71 -2.72
C VAL A 306 7.66 17.59 -1.86
N PHE A 307 7.40 18.63 -1.08
CA PHE A 307 6.16 18.91 -0.35
C PHE A 307 5.46 20.10 -1.00
N PRO A 308 4.64 19.92 -2.04
CA PRO A 308 4.15 21.00 -2.88
C PRO A 308 3.24 21.97 -2.15
N GLU A 309 2.44 21.50 -1.17
CA GLU A 309 1.59 22.35 -0.35
C GLU A 309 2.40 23.32 0.52
N PHE A 310 3.66 23.04 0.78
CA PHE A 310 4.58 23.86 1.58
C PHE A 310 5.68 24.51 0.73
N ARG A 311 5.68 24.27 -0.57
CA ARG A 311 6.66 24.81 -1.51
C ARG A 311 8.11 24.53 -1.08
N ALA A 312 8.35 23.33 -0.52
CA ALA A 312 9.64 22.90 0.00
C ALA A 312 10.06 21.57 -0.63
N ALA A 313 11.34 21.44 -0.91
CA ALA A 313 11.96 20.20 -1.37
C ALA A 313 13.21 19.87 -0.56
N VAL A 314 13.56 18.59 -0.47
CA VAL A 314 14.73 18.09 0.23
C VAL A 314 15.57 17.24 -0.71
N ASP A 315 16.85 17.54 -0.79
CA ASP A 315 17.84 16.77 -1.57
C ASP A 315 18.41 15.64 -0.70
N VAL A 316 17.69 14.50 -0.66
CA VAL A 316 18.09 13.35 0.14
C VAL A 316 19.06 12.47 -0.65
N GLN A 317 20.33 12.56 -0.29
CA GLN A 317 21.43 11.85 -0.93
C GLN A 317 21.78 10.54 -0.19
N PRO A 318 22.59 9.65 -0.79
CA PRO A 318 23.04 8.42 -0.13
C PRO A 318 23.71 8.71 1.22
N GLY A 319 23.29 7.97 2.25
CA GLY A 319 23.75 8.16 3.62
C GLY A 319 22.98 9.18 4.44
N ASP A 320 22.05 9.91 3.85
CA ASP A 320 21.17 10.84 4.55
C ASP A 320 19.93 10.14 5.13
N VAL A 321 19.29 10.80 6.10
CA VAL A 321 18.00 10.38 6.63
C VAL A 321 17.04 11.58 6.69
N ILE A 322 15.80 11.33 6.32
CA ILE A 322 14.68 12.25 6.54
C ILE A 322 13.57 11.54 7.31
N MET A 323 13.06 12.21 8.31
CA MET A 323 11.85 11.83 9.05
C MET A 323 10.78 12.85 8.72
N MET A 324 9.63 12.41 8.25
CA MET A 324 8.63 13.30 7.67
C MET A 324 7.21 12.86 7.97
N ASP A 325 6.32 13.83 7.96
CA ASP A 325 4.88 13.60 7.99
C ASP A 325 4.41 13.10 6.61
N VAL A 326 4.29 11.78 6.47
CA VAL A 326 3.89 11.13 5.22
C VAL A 326 2.42 11.32 4.85
N HIS A 327 1.60 11.88 5.77
CA HIS A 327 0.20 12.22 5.52
C HIS A 327 0.04 13.55 4.78
N GLU A 328 1.10 14.34 4.68
CA GLU A 328 1.16 15.50 3.79
C GLU A 328 1.49 15.06 2.37
N VAL A 329 0.97 15.79 1.37
CA VAL A 329 1.24 15.46 -0.04
C VAL A 329 2.73 15.59 -0.34
N HIS A 330 3.30 14.53 -0.90
CA HIS A 330 4.70 14.50 -1.28
C HIS A 330 4.93 13.66 -2.54
N GLY A 331 6.07 13.85 -3.18
CA GLY A 331 6.49 13.12 -4.37
C GLY A 331 7.91 13.52 -4.77
N ASN A 332 8.44 12.92 -5.84
CA ASN A 332 9.81 13.18 -6.27
C ASN A 332 9.89 13.95 -7.60
N THR A 333 10.90 14.82 -7.70
CA THR A 333 11.32 15.39 -9.00
C THR A 333 11.89 14.29 -9.92
N PRO A 334 12.09 14.56 -11.21
CA PRO A 334 12.75 13.64 -12.12
C PRO A 334 14.09 13.12 -11.58
N ILE A 335 14.41 11.90 -11.93
CA ILE A 335 15.69 11.26 -11.63
C ILE A 335 16.45 11.14 -12.95
N GLY A 336 17.66 11.71 -13.02
CA GLY A 336 18.53 11.65 -14.16
C GLY A 336 19.86 10.99 -13.83
N GLY A 337 20.62 10.62 -14.88
CA GLY A 337 21.91 9.94 -14.76
C GLY A 337 21.78 8.42 -14.78
N GLU A 338 22.93 7.74 -14.58
CA GLU A 338 23.04 6.29 -14.67
C GLU A 338 23.06 5.60 -13.29
N GLY A 339 23.13 6.39 -12.21
CA GLY A 339 23.20 5.87 -10.84
C GLY A 339 21.92 5.18 -10.40
N GLU A 340 22.06 4.05 -9.73
CA GLU A 340 20.93 3.36 -9.09
C GLU A 340 20.72 3.95 -7.70
N ARG A 341 19.56 4.59 -7.51
CA ARG A 341 19.12 5.14 -6.23
C ARG A 341 18.11 4.20 -5.57
N ILE A 342 18.41 3.77 -4.35
CA ILE A 342 17.49 2.98 -3.53
C ILE A 342 17.00 3.85 -2.38
N SER A 343 15.70 4.16 -2.31
CA SER A 343 15.11 4.73 -1.12
C SER A 343 14.46 3.64 -0.26
N VAL A 344 14.77 3.68 1.03
CA VAL A 344 14.25 2.76 2.05
C VAL A 344 13.36 3.58 2.98
N VAL A 345 12.07 3.31 2.96
CA VAL A 345 11.07 3.98 3.81
C VAL A 345 10.66 3.01 4.90
N CYS A 346 10.90 3.37 6.16
CA CYS A 346 10.61 2.55 7.34
C CYS A 346 9.37 3.09 8.06
N TYR A 347 8.41 2.23 8.37
CA TYR A 347 7.14 2.61 8.98
C TYR A 347 6.49 1.47 9.75
N MET A 348 5.48 1.80 10.55
CA MET A 348 4.53 0.85 11.08
C MET A 348 3.25 0.92 10.24
N ARG A 349 2.80 -0.22 9.71
CA ARG A 349 1.49 -0.29 9.07
C ARG A 349 0.39 -0.30 10.13
N GLU A 350 -0.58 0.60 10.00
CA GLU A 350 -1.68 0.76 10.95
C GLU A 350 -2.43 -0.56 11.20
N LYS A 351 -2.74 -1.29 10.14
CA LYS A 351 -3.48 -2.57 10.21
C LYS A 351 -2.69 -3.71 10.86
N MET A 352 -1.38 -3.56 11.04
CA MET A 352 -0.61 -4.51 11.83
C MET A 352 -1.03 -4.54 13.30
N ALA A 353 -1.65 -3.47 13.81
CA ALA A 353 -2.20 -3.43 15.16
C ALA A 353 -3.29 -4.50 15.41
N ASP A 354 -3.93 -5.00 14.36
CA ASP A 354 -4.93 -6.06 14.42
C ASP A 354 -4.32 -7.47 14.44
N CYS A 355 -3.01 -7.61 14.21
CA CYS A 355 -2.32 -8.90 14.19
C CYS A 355 -2.38 -9.59 15.57
N LYS A 356 -2.58 -10.89 15.53
CA LYS A 356 -2.54 -11.76 16.71
C LYS A 356 -1.13 -12.34 16.91
N THR A 357 -0.99 -13.40 17.68
CA THR A 357 0.28 -14.10 17.81
C THR A 357 0.72 -14.71 16.48
N LYS A 358 2.03 -14.91 16.32
CA LYS A 358 2.56 -15.58 15.11
C LYS A 358 1.92 -16.95 14.88
N ALA A 359 1.70 -17.72 15.92
CA ALA A 359 1.06 -19.04 15.80
C ALA A 359 -0.37 -18.93 15.24
N TYR A 360 -1.15 -17.95 15.68
CA TYR A 360 -2.47 -17.68 15.14
C TYR A 360 -2.42 -17.28 13.68
N GLU A 361 -1.54 -16.34 13.33
CA GLU A 361 -1.43 -15.82 11.97
C GLU A 361 -0.93 -16.89 10.99
N ASP A 362 0.00 -17.74 11.40
CA ASP A 362 0.46 -18.90 10.61
C ASP A 362 -0.66 -19.92 10.42
N ALA A 363 -1.44 -20.20 11.47
CA ALA A 363 -2.60 -21.06 11.36
C ALA A 363 -3.66 -20.47 10.41
N ARG A 364 -3.92 -19.17 10.49
CA ARG A 364 -4.83 -18.46 9.58
C ARG A 364 -4.34 -18.48 8.14
N TYR A 365 -3.04 -18.25 7.94
CA TYR A 365 -2.41 -18.37 6.63
C TYR A 365 -2.62 -19.78 6.05
N ASN A 366 -2.29 -20.81 6.81
CA ASN A 366 -2.41 -22.20 6.37
C ASN A 366 -3.86 -22.59 6.07
N PHE A 367 -4.80 -22.16 6.90
CA PHE A 367 -6.21 -22.38 6.66
C PHE A 367 -6.69 -21.74 5.35
N VAL A 368 -6.32 -20.48 5.13
CA VAL A 368 -6.71 -19.73 3.93
C VAL A 368 -6.04 -20.31 2.67
N GLU A 369 -4.73 -20.58 2.71
CA GLU A 369 -4.01 -21.10 1.55
C GLU A 369 -4.37 -22.55 1.23
N ASN A 370 -4.59 -23.39 2.22
CA ASN A 370 -5.08 -24.76 1.99
C ASN A 370 -6.47 -24.77 1.34
N ARG A 371 -7.35 -23.89 1.75
CA ARG A 371 -8.63 -23.70 1.07
C ARG A 371 -8.47 -23.23 -0.36
N ARG A 372 -7.56 -22.29 -0.58
CA ARG A 372 -7.25 -21.76 -1.91
C ARG A 372 -6.68 -22.80 -2.85
N LEU A 373 -5.83 -23.69 -2.35
CA LEU A 373 -5.23 -24.78 -3.13
C LEU A 373 -6.18 -25.95 -3.32
N ASN A 374 -7.14 -26.13 -2.41
CA ASN A 374 -8.12 -27.20 -2.47
C ASN A 374 -9.36 -26.78 -3.26
N ASN A 375 -9.24 -26.74 -4.59
CA ASN A 375 -10.35 -26.41 -5.49
C ASN A 375 -11.50 -27.44 -5.49
N LYS A 376 -11.39 -28.54 -4.74
CA LYS A 376 -12.47 -29.51 -4.53
C LYS A 376 -13.41 -29.09 -3.40
N HIS A 377 -13.07 -28.05 -2.64
CA HIS A 377 -13.96 -27.57 -1.59
C HIS A 377 -15.27 -27.04 -2.20
N PRO A 378 -16.46 -27.51 -1.74
CA PRO A 378 -17.74 -27.19 -2.36
C PRO A 378 -18.03 -25.69 -2.50
N LEU A 379 -17.61 -24.91 -1.52
CA LEU A 379 -17.85 -23.46 -1.47
C LEU A 379 -16.65 -22.63 -1.93
N TRP A 380 -15.64 -23.26 -2.52
CA TRP A 380 -14.43 -22.57 -2.97
C TRP A 380 -14.73 -21.40 -3.93
N HIS A 381 -15.52 -21.64 -4.96
CA HIS A 381 -15.84 -20.64 -5.97
C HIS A 381 -16.83 -19.58 -5.49
N GLU A 382 -17.72 -19.95 -4.59
CA GLU A 382 -18.78 -19.06 -4.11
C GLU A 382 -18.30 -18.13 -3.00
N ARG A 383 -17.37 -18.60 -2.16
CA ARG A 383 -16.98 -17.88 -0.94
C ARG A 383 -15.53 -17.51 -0.85
N TRP A 384 -14.77 -17.84 -1.86
CA TRP A 384 -13.37 -17.47 -1.84
C TRP A 384 -13.15 -16.02 -2.23
N ASN A 385 -12.89 -15.18 -1.29
CA ASN A 385 -12.26 -13.87 -1.43
C ASN A 385 -11.37 -13.56 -0.24
N GLY A 386 -11.13 -14.55 0.64
CA GLY A 386 -10.39 -14.42 1.89
C GLY A 386 -11.13 -13.68 2.99
N VAL A 387 -12.29 -13.14 2.69
CA VAL A 387 -13.13 -12.35 3.62
C VAL A 387 -14.50 -12.98 3.78
N SER A 388 -14.67 -14.26 3.41
CA SER A 388 -15.94 -14.91 3.61
C SER A 388 -16.36 -14.78 5.08
N LYS A 389 -17.47 -14.12 5.29
CA LYS A 389 -18.08 -13.92 6.61
C LYS A 389 -19.21 -14.92 6.86
N GLY A 390 -19.33 -15.92 5.99
CA GLY A 390 -20.33 -16.93 6.13
C GLY A 390 -20.12 -17.77 7.40
N MET A 391 -21.20 -18.14 8.02
CA MET A 391 -21.23 -19.00 9.20
C MET A 391 -20.39 -20.25 9.04
N TRP A 392 -20.43 -20.82 7.85
CA TRP A 392 -19.63 -21.96 7.45
C TRP A 392 -18.11 -21.72 7.61
N GLU A 393 -17.59 -20.57 7.20
CA GLU A 393 -16.17 -20.28 7.36
C GLU A 393 -15.78 -20.13 8.81
N THR A 394 -16.63 -19.49 9.60
CA THR A 394 -16.41 -19.30 11.03
C THR A 394 -16.32 -20.63 11.75
N GLN A 395 -17.20 -21.59 11.42
CA GLN A 395 -17.17 -22.94 12.00
C GLN A 395 -15.95 -23.74 11.55
N GLU A 396 -15.62 -23.73 10.27
CA GLU A 396 -14.44 -24.40 9.77
C GLU A 396 -13.16 -23.81 10.39
N TRP A 397 -13.14 -22.50 10.57
CA TRP A 397 -12.04 -21.83 11.25
C TRP A 397 -11.95 -22.21 12.73
N TYR A 398 -13.07 -22.26 13.45
CA TYR A 398 -13.12 -22.74 14.82
C TYR A 398 -12.55 -24.16 14.95
N LYS A 399 -13.04 -25.09 14.14
CA LYS A 399 -12.54 -26.47 14.12
C LYS A 399 -11.03 -26.51 13.86
N TYR A 400 -10.57 -25.71 12.91
CA TYR A 400 -9.15 -25.64 12.58
C TYR A 400 -8.31 -25.14 13.75
N LEU A 401 -8.75 -24.11 14.48
CA LEU A 401 -8.08 -23.60 15.68
C LEU A 401 -7.98 -24.68 16.76
N VAL A 402 -9.07 -25.39 17.03
CA VAL A 402 -9.09 -26.47 18.02
C VAL A 402 -8.12 -27.59 17.62
N CYS A 403 -8.16 -28.04 16.37
CA CYS A 403 -7.28 -29.10 15.87
C CYS A 403 -5.79 -28.71 15.87
N ASN A 404 -5.47 -27.44 15.85
CA ASN A 404 -4.09 -26.94 15.91
C ASN A 404 -3.68 -26.46 17.30
N GLY A 405 -4.46 -26.77 18.34
CA GLY A 405 -4.13 -26.44 19.73
C GLY A 405 -4.25 -24.95 20.11
N LEU A 406 -4.90 -24.15 19.26
CA LEU A 406 -5.10 -22.71 19.46
C LEU A 406 -6.41 -22.44 20.21
N HIS A 407 -6.60 -23.13 21.33
CA HIS A 407 -7.86 -23.15 22.10
C HIS A 407 -8.28 -21.78 22.64
N GLU A 408 -7.33 -20.96 23.01
CA GLU A 408 -7.59 -19.58 23.50
C GLU A 408 -8.30 -18.72 22.42
N TYR A 409 -7.87 -18.84 21.16
CA TYR A 409 -8.52 -18.13 20.05
C TYR A 409 -9.82 -18.80 19.61
N ALA A 410 -9.89 -20.13 19.70
CA ALA A 410 -11.16 -20.85 19.48
C ALA A 410 -12.22 -20.37 20.46
N ALA A 411 -11.89 -20.22 21.74
CA ALA A 411 -12.82 -19.75 22.78
C ALA A 411 -13.34 -18.32 22.48
N GLN A 412 -12.54 -17.44 21.89
CA GLN A 412 -12.95 -16.08 21.54
C GLN A 412 -14.05 -16.03 20.46
N ILE A 413 -14.11 -17.03 19.60
CA ILE A 413 -15.11 -17.10 18.52
C ILE A 413 -16.20 -18.15 18.78
N GLU A 414 -16.09 -18.91 19.86
CA GLU A 414 -17.02 -19.97 20.20
C GLU A 414 -18.46 -19.46 20.28
N THR A 415 -18.67 -18.31 20.89
CA THR A 415 -19.98 -17.67 20.98
C THR A 415 -20.53 -17.31 19.60
N ALA A 416 -19.70 -16.89 18.68
CA ALA A 416 -20.11 -16.59 17.31
C ALA A 416 -20.41 -17.87 16.50
N VAL A 417 -19.77 -18.99 16.86
CA VAL A 417 -19.91 -20.26 16.15
C VAL A 417 -21.08 -21.08 16.72
N TYR A 418 -21.18 -21.15 18.04
CA TYR A 418 -22.16 -22.03 18.71
C TYR A 418 -23.10 -21.24 19.63
N GLY A 419 -22.79 -20.00 19.86
CA GLY A 419 -23.19 -19.40 21.10
C GLY A 419 -24.37 -18.63 20.98
N ALA A 420 -25.00 -18.48 20.35
CA ALA A 420 -26.27 -18.08 20.86
C ALA A 420 -27.13 -19.32 20.91
N LYS A 421 -27.35 -19.80 22.03
CA LYS A 421 -28.52 -20.63 22.37
C LYS A 421 -29.83 -20.03 21.80
N SER A 422 -29.74 -19.10 20.91
CA SER A 422 -30.78 -18.36 20.21
C SER A 422 -31.11 -18.92 18.83
N GLY A 423 -30.64 -20.08 18.46
CA GLY A 423 -31.09 -20.73 17.20
C GLY A 423 -30.68 -20.02 15.91
N VAL A 424 -29.74 -19.10 15.97
CA VAL A 424 -29.34 -18.29 14.81
C VAL A 424 -28.28 -18.98 13.95
N LEU A 425 -27.81 -20.13 14.36
CA LEU A 425 -26.84 -20.93 13.63
C LEU A 425 -27.48 -22.19 13.01
N ASP A 426 -28.59 -22.04 12.38
CA ASP A 426 -29.08 -23.05 11.45
C ASP A 426 -28.15 -23.06 10.24
N ILE A 427 -27.40 -24.12 10.15
CA ILE A 427 -26.38 -24.38 9.13
C ILE A 427 -26.93 -25.35 8.13
#